data_7d2a1d107537da57598293c23f20a8f7
#
_entry.id   7d2a1d107537da57598293c23f20a8f7
#
_cell.length_a   1.000
_cell.length_b   1.000
_cell.length_c   1.000
_cell.angle_alpha   90.00
_cell.angle_beta   90.00
_cell.angle_gamma   90.00
#
_symmetry.space_group_name_H-M   'P 1'
#
loop_
_entity.id
_entity.type
_entity.pdbx_description
1 polymer ?
#
loop_
_entity_poly.entity_id
_entity_poly.type
_entity_poly.pdbx_seq_one_letter_code
_entity_poly.pdbx_strand_id
1 'polypeptide(L)'
;MAVNAYCIIDGVPGPSTSLSNAIDILSFSFGASNSAVFGPGASGGESRAGRADVSHVNIMKVTDKTSPQLFENCVTGDYIKSVDVQYFKAMGNKQEVYYKIHMENVIITSVQVSGSNENPTESVSFAFAKIKVSYNPEKDGKLQGFVDKGFDVEKIVSW
;
A
#
# COMPACT_ATOMS: atom_id res chain seq x y z
N MET A 1 -9.86 18.31 8.54
CA MET A 1 -8.44 17.88 8.56
C MET A 1 -8.04 17.51 7.15
N ALA A 2 -6.96 18.04 6.65
CA ALA A 2 -6.50 17.71 5.31
C ALA A 2 -6.10 16.22 5.27
N VAL A 3 -6.58 15.53 4.23
CA VAL A 3 -6.16 14.16 3.98
C VAL A 3 -4.73 14.21 3.44
N ASN A 4 -3.83 13.52 4.10
CA ASN A 4 -2.41 13.50 3.72
C ASN A 4 -1.99 12.16 3.10
N ALA A 5 -2.97 11.32 2.76
CA ALA A 5 -2.71 10.00 2.21
C ALA A 5 -3.48 9.82 0.90
N TYR A 6 -2.79 9.26 -0.08
CA TYR A 6 -3.35 9.06 -1.43
C TYR A 6 -2.97 7.68 -1.95
N CYS A 7 -3.84 7.16 -2.82
CA CYS A 7 -3.58 5.93 -3.57
C CYS A 7 -3.64 6.25 -5.07
N ILE A 8 -2.61 5.86 -5.79
CA ILE A 8 -2.55 6.04 -7.25
C ILE A 8 -2.56 4.65 -7.88
N ILE A 9 -3.58 4.38 -8.66
CA ILE A 9 -3.76 3.09 -9.34
C ILE A 9 -3.59 3.30 -10.84
N ASP A 10 -2.68 2.58 -11.45
CA ASP A 10 -2.47 2.68 -12.89
C ASP A 10 -3.74 2.29 -13.65
N GLY A 11 -4.18 3.14 -14.55
CA GLY A 11 -5.38 2.93 -15.34
C GLY A 11 -6.70 3.31 -14.64
N VAL A 12 -6.66 3.74 -13.39
CA VAL A 12 -7.85 4.17 -12.65
C VAL A 12 -7.61 5.57 -12.10
N PRO A 13 -7.87 6.61 -12.89
CA PRO A 13 -7.64 7.98 -12.44
C PRO A 13 -8.62 8.36 -11.32
N GLY A 14 -8.07 8.83 -10.21
CA GLY A 14 -8.83 9.25 -9.05
C GLY A 14 -9.29 10.68 -9.11
N PRO A 15 -10.25 11.05 -8.24
CA PRO A 15 -10.88 12.36 -8.23
C PRO A 15 -10.18 13.40 -7.35
N SER A 16 -9.01 13.09 -6.78
CA SER A 16 -8.36 14.02 -5.85
C SER A 16 -8.06 15.36 -6.48
N THR A 17 -8.35 16.42 -5.76
CA THR A 17 -8.01 17.79 -6.17
C THR A 17 -6.61 18.19 -5.70
N SER A 18 -6.05 17.45 -4.76
CA SER A 18 -4.74 17.74 -4.17
C SER A 18 -3.58 17.08 -4.92
N LEU A 19 -3.82 15.92 -5.51
CA LEU A 19 -2.82 15.16 -6.24
C LEU A 19 -3.45 14.58 -7.50
N SER A 20 -2.88 14.89 -8.66
CA SER A 20 -3.42 14.47 -9.95
C SER A 20 -3.54 12.94 -10.06
N ASN A 21 -4.70 12.48 -10.53
CA ASN A 21 -5.03 11.07 -10.76
C ASN A 21 -5.00 10.20 -9.49
N ALA A 22 -5.01 10.82 -8.31
CA ALA A 22 -4.97 10.09 -7.05
C ALA A 22 -6.36 9.90 -6.46
N ILE A 23 -6.47 8.91 -5.61
CA ILE A 23 -7.64 8.64 -4.78
C ILE A 23 -7.31 9.07 -3.36
N ASP A 24 -8.15 9.92 -2.77
CA ASP A 24 -8.01 10.27 -1.36
C ASP A 24 -8.37 9.05 -0.52
N ILE A 25 -7.50 8.65 0.40
CA ILE A 25 -7.74 7.52 1.29
C ILE A 25 -7.78 7.96 2.74
N LEU A 26 -8.54 7.24 3.55
CA LEU A 26 -8.69 7.50 4.98
C LEU A 26 -7.57 6.83 5.78
N SER A 27 -7.20 5.62 5.39
CA SER A 27 -6.18 4.82 6.07
C SER A 27 -5.65 3.74 5.15
N PHE A 28 -4.53 3.16 5.55
CA PHE A 28 -4.01 1.95 4.91
C PHE A 28 -3.43 1.02 5.98
N SER A 29 -3.26 -0.25 5.63
CA SER A 29 -2.57 -1.20 6.48
C SER A 29 -1.91 -2.28 5.64
N PHE A 30 -0.75 -2.73 6.08
CA PHE A 30 -0.12 -3.94 5.58
C PHE A 30 0.87 -4.43 6.62
N GLY A 31 1.35 -5.65 6.46
CA GLY A 31 2.34 -6.20 7.38
C GLY A 31 3.10 -7.34 6.74
N ALA A 32 4.14 -7.76 7.42
CA ALA A 32 4.94 -8.90 7.03
C ALA A 32 5.26 -9.73 8.27
N SER A 33 5.39 -11.02 8.10
CA SER A 33 5.77 -11.93 9.17
C SER A 33 6.79 -12.95 8.67
N ASN A 34 7.50 -13.55 9.60
CA ASN A 34 8.44 -14.61 9.29
C ASN A 34 8.30 -15.68 10.36
N SER A 35 8.19 -16.92 9.95
CA SER A 35 8.02 -18.07 10.86
C SER A 35 9.35 -18.57 11.42
N ALA A 36 10.19 -17.66 11.92
CA ALA A 36 11.50 -18.00 12.49
C ALA A 36 11.38 -18.86 13.74
N VAL A 37 12.32 -19.79 13.91
CA VAL A 37 12.40 -20.66 15.08
C VAL A 37 13.78 -20.52 15.72
N PHE A 38 13.80 -20.26 17.03
CA PHE A 38 15.01 -20.13 17.82
C PHE A 38 15.01 -21.16 18.97
N GLY A 39 16.19 -21.55 19.39
CA GLY A 39 16.38 -22.30 20.62
C GLY A 39 16.51 -23.81 20.45
N PRO A 40 16.55 -24.55 21.57
CA PRO A 40 16.87 -25.99 21.58
C PRO A 40 15.83 -26.89 20.91
N GLY A 41 14.65 -26.35 20.57
CA GLY A 41 13.65 -27.09 19.80
C GLY A 41 13.85 -27.04 18.29
N ALA A 42 14.77 -26.22 17.80
CA ALA A 42 15.10 -26.19 16.39
C ALA A 42 15.93 -27.43 16.02
N SER A 43 15.56 -28.06 14.92
CA SER A 43 16.26 -29.22 14.43
C SER A 43 17.74 -28.92 14.19
N GLY A 44 18.61 -29.61 14.90
CA GLY A 44 20.05 -29.37 14.82
C GLY A 44 20.59 -28.26 15.72
N GLY A 45 19.78 -27.71 16.62
CA GLY A 45 20.22 -26.66 17.55
C GLY A 45 20.51 -25.31 16.91
N GLU A 46 20.11 -25.11 15.65
CA GLU A 46 20.32 -23.89 14.92
C GLU A 46 19.04 -23.07 14.83
N SER A 47 19.18 -21.74 14.95
CA SER A 47 18.09 -20.81 14.70
C SER A 47 17.90 -20.66 13.19
N ARG A 48 16.68 -20.77 12.72
CA ARG A 48 16.38 -20.67 11.30
C ARG A 48 15.34 -19.59 11.05
N ALA A 49 15.60 -18.78 10.03
CA ALA A 49 14.57 -17.93 9.45
C ALA A 49 13.54 -18.83 8.77
N GLY A 50 12.28 -18.57 9.02
CA GLY A 50 11.19 -19.26 8.36
C GLY A 50 10.85 -18.64 7.01
N ARG A 51 9.68 -18.98 6.51
CA ARG A 51 9.15 -18.39 5.30
C ARG A 51 8.57 -17.01 5.60
N ALA A 52 8.90 -16.04 4.77
CA ALA A 52 8.31 -14.72 4.84
C ALA A 52 6.88 -14.76 4.28
N ASP A 53 5.98 -14.07 4.95
CA ASP A 53 4.61 -13.87 4.50
C ASP A 53 4.32 -12.37 4.53
N VAL A 54 3.99 -11.81 3.37
CA VAL A 54 3.66 -10.39 3.24
C VAL A 54 2.16 -10.29 3.03
N SER A 55 1.48 -9.60 3.93
CA SER A 55 0.03 -9.47 3.86
C SER A 55 -0.38 -8.56 2.69
N HIS A 56 -1.63 -8.68 2.28
CA HIS A 56 -2.20 -7.76 1.31
C HIS A 56 -2.19 -6.34 1.87
N VAL A 57 -2.04 -5.36 1.00
CA VAL A 57 -2.19 -3.96 1.37
C VAL A 57 -3.68 -3.62 1.35
N ASN A 58 -4.19 -3.06 2.43
CA ASN A 58 -5.58 -2.63 2.53
C ASN A 58 -5.65 -1.12 2.59
N ILE A 59 -6.62 -0.54 1.89
CA ILE A 59 -6.93 0.87 2.02
C ILE A 59 -8.40 1.06 2.40
N MET A 60 -8.66 2.15 3.11
CA MET A 60 -10.02 2.61 3.41
C MET A 60 -10.24 3.93 2.70
N LYS A 61 -11.36 4.05 2.02
CA LYS A 61 -11.72 5.26 1.28
C LYS A 61 -13.22 5.51 1.33
N VAL A 62 -13.60 6.74 1.04
CA VAL A 62 -15.00 7.08 0.81
C VAL A 62 -15.34 6.71 -0.64
N THR A 63 -16.57 6.27 -0.89
CA THR A 63 -17.05 5.95 -2.22
C THR A 63 -16.91 7.16 -3.15
N ASP A 64 -16.33 6.96 -4.33
CA ASP A 64 -16.12 8.01 -5.33
C ASP A 64 -16.30 7.45 -6.75
N LYS A 65 -15.89 8.22 -7.76
CA LYS A 65 -16.04 7.83 -9.16
C LYS A 65 -15.23 6.60 -9.55
N THR A 66 -14.21 6.21 -8.77
CA THR A 66 -13.40 5.03 -9.04
C THR A 66 -14.04 3.76 -8.54
N SER A 67 -15.03 3.84 -7.67
CA SER A 67 -15.62 2.70 -6.98
C SER A 67 -16.17 1.62 -7.93
N PRO A 68 -16.93 1.95 -8.99
CA PRO A 68 -17.39 0.94 -9.94
C PRO A 68 -16.25 0.21 -10.64
N GLN A 69 -15.19 0.93 -11.01
CA GLN A 69 -14.04 0.33 -11.69
C GLN A 69 -13.27 -0.61 -10.75
N LEU A 70 -13.11 -0.24 -9.50
CA LEU A 70 -12.45 -1.09 -8.51
C LEU A 70 -13.25 -2.39 -8.28
N PHE A 71 -14.58 -2.26 -8.22
CA PHE A 71 -15.45 -3.43 -8.12
C PHE A 71 -15.28 -4.36 -9.33
N GLU A 72 -15.32 -3.80 -10.53
CA GLU A 72 -15.15 -4.58 -11.77
C GLU A 72 -13.79 -5.28 -11.78
N ASN A 73 -12.71 -4.57 -11.47
CA ASN A 73 -11.37 -5.16 -11.44
C ASN A 73 -11.26 -6.29 -10.43
N CYS A 74 -11.97 -6.19 -9.32
CA CYS A 74 -12.00 -7.24 -8.31
C CYS A 74 -12.67 -8.52 -8.85
N VAL A 75 -13.86 -8.38 -9.46
CA VAL A 75 -14.62 -9.56 -9.92
C VAL A 75 -14.04 -10.17 -11.17
N THR A 76 -13.39 -9.40 -12.03
CA THR A 76 -12.74 -9.93 -13.24
C THR A 76 -11.33 -10.46 -12.97
N GLY A 77 -10.70 -10.04 -11.88
CA GLY A 77 -9.33 -10.43 -11.56
C GLY A 77 -8.29 -9.83 -12.49
N ASP A 78 -8.58 -8.67 -13.08
CA ASP A 78 -7.66 -7.99 -13.99
C ASP A 78 -6.39 -7.55 -13.29
N TYR A 79 -5.25 -7.72 -13.96
CA TYR A 79 -3.97 -7.24 -13.47
C TYR A 79 -3.85 -5.74 -13.62
N ILE A 80 -3.37 -5.11 -12.56
CA ILE A 80 -3.02 -3.69 -12.55
C ILE A 80 -1.49 -3.62 -12.54
N LYS A 81 -0.93 -2.79 -13.42
CA LYS A 81 0.52 -2.72 -13.58
C LYS A 81 1.20 -2.23 -12.29
N SER A 82 0.67 -1.19 -11.67
CA SER A 82 1.23 -0.64 -10.44
C SER A 82 0.18 0.07 -9.60
N VAL A 83 0.41 0.06 -8.29
CA VAL A 83 -0.38 0.80 -7.31
C VAL A 83 0.59 1.43 -6.32
N ASP A 84 0.42 2.70 -6.06
CA ASP A 84 1.20 3.45 -5.07
C ASP A 84 0.30 3.96 -3.97
N VAL A 85 0.73 3.79 -2.71
CA VAL A 85 0.16 4.48 -1.56
C VAL A 85 1.18 5.50 -1.10
N GLN A 86 0.78 6.75 -0.99
CA GLN A 86 1.69 7.85 -0.67
C GLN A 86 1.17 8.65 0.51
N TYR A 87 2.06 8.92 1.44
CA TYR A 87 1.81 9.81 2.57
C TYR A 87 2.61 11.08 2.40
N PHE A 88 1.93 12.20 2.60
CA PHE A 88 2.51 13.53 2.48
C PHE A 88 2.57 14.22 3.82
N LYS A 89 3.53 15.11 3.97
CA LYS A 89 3.56 16.05 5.09
C LYS A 89 3.86 17.45 4.59
N ALA A 90 3.44 18.44 5.36
CA ALA A 90 3.70 19.83 5.05
C ALA A 90 5.17 20.17 5.30
N MET A 91 5.84 20.69 4.27
CA MET A 91 7.22 21.16 4.33
C MET A 91 7.22 22.60 3.84
N GLY A 92 7.13 23.56 4.78
CA GLY A 92 6.95 24.97 4.43
C GLY A 92 5.60 25.19 3.72
N ASN A 93 5.63 25.71 2.51
CA ASN A 93 4.42 25.99 1.71
C ASN A 93 4.02 24.83 0.81
N LYS A 94 4.77 23.71 0.83
CA LYS A 94 4.52 22.56 -0.03
C LYS A 94 4.21 21.33 0.79
N GLN A 95 3.43 20.43 0.20
CA GLN A 95 3.28 19.08 0.70
C GLN A 95 4.23 18.17 -0.07
N GLU A 96 5.00 17.39 0.64
CA GLU A 96 5.97 16.47 0.05
C GLU A 96 5.77 15.05 0.56
N VAL A 97 5.93 14.09 -0.34
CA VAL A 97 5.79 12.68 0.00
C VAL A 97 6.99 12.24 0.86
N TYR A 98 6.71 11.62 1.99
CA TYR A 98 7.77 11.12 2.88
C TYR A 98 7.69 9.61 3.11
N TYR A 99 6.57 8.98 2.76
CA TYR A 99 6.39 7.54 2.89
C TYR A 99 5.63 7.03 1.67
N LYS A 100 6.13 5.97 1.06
CA LYS A 100 5.48 5.33 -0.10
C LYS A 100 5.48 3.83 0.04
N ILE A 101 4.41 3.22 -0.46
CA ILE A 101 4.35 1.79 -0.74
C ILE A 101 4.09 1.67 -2.23
N HIS A 102 5.02 1.05 -2.96
CA HIS A 102 4.89 0.81 -4.39
C HIS A 102 4.70 -0.69 -4.62
N MET A 103 3.68 -1.03 -5.38
CA MET A 103 3.34 -2.42 -5.71
C MET A 103 3.31 -2.59 -7.21
N GLU A 104 3.79 -3.74 -7.69
CA GLU A 104 3.74 -4.10 -9.11
C GLU A 104 3.05 -5.44 -9.33
N ASN A 105 2.39 -5.59 -10.48
CA ASN A 105 1.57 -6.74 -10.85
C ASN A 105 0.54 -7.03 -9.77
N VAL A 106 -0.43 -6.15 -9.68
CA VAL A 106 -1.39 -6.09 -8.58
C VAL A 106 -2.73 -6.65 -9.01
N ILE A 107 -3.38 -7.35 -8.10
CA ILE A 107 -4.77 -7.81 -8.26
C ILE A 107 -5.56 -7.30 -7.06
N ILE A 108 -6.73 -6.74 -7.31
CA ILE A 108 -7.67 -6.39 -6.24
C ILE A 108 -8.33 -7.67 -5.76
N THR A 109 -8.09 -8.03 -4.52
CA THR A 109 -8.60 -9.29 -3.95
C THR A 109 -9.90 -9.12 -3.17
N SER A 110 -10.22 -7.90 -2.75
CA SER A 110 -11.41 -7.64 -1.96
C SER A 110 -11.84 -6.19 -2.11
N VAL A 111 -13.14 -5.98 -2.28
CA VAL A 111 -13.78 -4.68 -2.19
C VAL A 111 -14.99 -4.84 -1.28
N GLN A 112 -14.95 -4.22 -0.11
CA GLN A 112 -16.04 -4.29 0.88
C GLN A 112 -16.61 -2.89 1.05
N VAL A 113 -17.90 -2.74 0.79
CA VAL A 113 -18.58 -1.45 0.88
C VAL A 113 -19.56 -1.50 2.04
N SER A 114 -19.53 -0.48 2.86
CA SER A 114 -20.51 -0.33 3.94
C SER A 114 -21.05 1.09 3.97
N GLY A 115 -22.34 1.21 4.23
CA GLY A 115 -23.02 2.49 4.30
C GLY A 115 -23.94 2.56 5.49
N SER A 116 -24.10 3.76 6.03
CA SER A 116 -25.04 4.06 7.10
C SER A 116 -25.69 5.41 6.80
N ASN A 117 -25.65 6.34 7.73
CA ASN A 117 -26.31 7.65 7.54
C ASN A 117 -25.49 8.65 6.70
N GLU A 118 -24.24 8.34 6.40
CA GLU A 118 -23.34 9.19 5.63
C GLU A 118 -22.92 8.50 4.33
N ASN A 119 -21.99 9.10 3.61
CA ASN A 119 -21.47 8.50 2.40
C ASN A 119 -20.89 7.11 2.70
N PRO A 120 -21.15 6.12 1.84
CA PRO A 120 -20.56 4.80 2.03
C PRO A 120 -19.04 4.84 2.03
N THR A 121 -18.43 3.96 2.80
CA THR A 121 -16.98 3.75 2.82
C THR A 121 -16.65 2.39 2.24
N GLU A 122 -15.43 2.28 1.72
CA GLU A 122 -14.95 1.06 1.09
C GLU A 122 -13.64 0.63 1.70
N SER A 123 -13.45 -0.69 1.80
CA SER A 123 -12.17 -1.31 2.10
C SER A 123 -11.72 -2.07 0.86
N VAL A 124 -10.55 -1.74 0.35
CA VAL A 124 -10.00 -2.36 -0.85
C VAL A 124 -8.68 -3.04 -0.50
N SER A 125 -8.53 -4.30 -0.91
CA SER A 125 -7.33 -5.08 -0.63
C SER A 125 -6.60 -5.40 -1.93
N PHE A 126 -5.27 -5.27 -1.90
CA PHE A 126 -4.41 -5.53 -3.04
C PHE A 126 -3.43 -6.65 -2.74
N ALA A 127 -3.40 -7.66 -3.60
CA ALA A 127 -2.30 -8.62 -3.67
C ALA A 127 -1.34 -8.15 -4.78
N PHE A 128 -0.08 -8.49 -4.66
CA PHE A 128 0.96 -7.98 -5.55
C PHE A 128 2.07 -9.03 -5.73
N ALA A 129 2.75 -8.94 -6.87
CA ALA A 129 3.95 -9.73 -7.11
C ALA A 129 5.19 -9.12 -6.45
N LYS A 130 5.25 -7.78 -6.40
CA LYS A 130 6.37 -7.05 -5.81
C LYS A 130 5.86 -5.90 -4.96
N ILE A 131 6.56 -5.64 -3.87
CA ILE A 131 6.28 -4.49 -3.02
C ILE A 131 7.58 -3.80 -2.62
N LYS A 132 7.58 -2.49 -2.59
CA LYS A 132 8.70 -1.68 -2.13
C LYS A 132 8.20 -0.63 -1.15
N VAL A 133 8.86 -0.55 -0.01
CA VAL A 133 8.57 0.45 1.02
C VAL A 133 9.66 1.50 0.99
N SER A 134 9.28 2.76 0.96
CA SER A 134 10.19 3.90 0.83
C SER A 134 9.89 4.93 1.90
N TYR A 135 10.92 5.39 2.57
CA TYR A 135 10.83 6.43 3.58
C TYR A 135 11.87 7.51 3.32
N ASN A 136 11.46 8.77 3.43
CA ASN A 136 12.34 9.91 3.22
C ASN A 136 12.51 10.64 4.56
N PRO A 137 13.66 10.48 5.25
CA PRO A 137 13.87 11.12 6.54
C PRO A 137 14.01 12.62 6.41
N GLU A 138 13.54 13.33 7.40
CA GLU A 138 13.66 14.77 7.51
C GLU A 138 14.80 15.14 8.47
N LYS A 139 15.59 16.13 8.07
CA LYS A 139 16.62 16.72 8.89
C LYS A 139 16.67 18.22 8.64
N ASP A 140 16.58 19.01 9.70
CA ASP A 140 16.64 20.48 9.62
C ASP A 140 15.60 21.08 8.66
N GLY A 141 14.39 20.52 8.66
CA GLY A 141 13.28 20.98 7.81
C GLY A 141 13.39 20.58 6.35
N LYS A 142 14.30 19.68 5.98
CA LYS A 142 14.50 19.21 4.62
C LYS A 142 14.48 17.69 4.53
N LEU A 143 13.89 17.18 3.46
CA LEU A 143 13.93 15.76 3.15
C LEU A 143 15.32 15.39 2.62
N GLN A 144 15.85 14.24 3.07
CA GLN A 144 17.23 13.84 2.81
C GLN A 144 17.39 12.88 1.62
N GLY A 145 16.30 12.29 1.17
CA GLY A 145 16.30 11.29 0.12
C GLY A 145 15.69 9.99 0.60
N PHE A 146 15.08 9.25 -0.32
CA PHE A 146 14.37 8.02 0.02
C PHE A 146 15.32 6.88 0.35
N VAL A 147 14.97 6.14 1.39
CA VAL A 147 15.53 4.82 1.67
C VAL A 147 14.49 3.80 1.21
N ASP A 148 14.86 2.97 0.26
CA ASP A 148 13.96 2.02 -0.37
C ASP A 148 14.38 0.59 -0.06
N LYS A 149 13.40 -0.26 0.30
CA LYS A 149 13.60 -1.70 0.43
C LYS A 149 12.35 -2.39 -0.10
N GLY A 150 12.55 -3.46 -0.82
CA GLY A 150 11.45 -4.18 -1.43
C GLY A 150 11.61 -5.68 -1.37
N PHE A 151 10.55 -6.38 -1.78
CA PHE A 151 10.48 -7.84 -1.78
C PHE A 151 9.70 -8.31 -2.99
N ASP A 152 10.25 -9.30 -3.69
CA ASP A 152 9.58 -9.99 -4.78
C ASP A 152 8.93 -11.24 -4.20
N VAL A 153 7.60 -11.23 -4.14
CA VAL A 153 6.82 -12.30 -3.52
C VAL A 153 6.89 -13.58 -4.35
N GLU A 154 6.95 -13.46 -5.68
CA GLU A 154 7.01 -14.62 -6.57
C GLU A 154 8.36 -15.31 -6.49
N LYS A 155 9.44 -14.55 -6.51
CA LYS A 155 10.81 -15.08 -6.48
C LYS A 155 11.35 -15.31 -5.07
N ILE A 156 10.68 -14.76 -4.06
CA ILE A 156 11.06 -14.86 -2.65
C ILE A 156 12.48 -14.28 -2.41
N VAL A 157 12.72 -13.11 -2.99
CA VAL A 157 14.01 -12.40 -2.86
C VAL A 157 13.77 -10.91 -2.62
N SER A 158 14.77 -10.23 -2.06
CA SER A 158 14.71 -8.77 -1.94
C SER A 158 14.72 -8.11 -3.31
N TRP A 159 14.11 -6.94 -3.37
CA TRP A 159 13.92 -6.21 -4.61
C TRP A 159 14.24 -4.73 -4.46
#